data_8e4540eea07193429e20ef2c348d97bc
#
_entry.id   8e4540eea07193429e20ef2c348d97bc
#
_cell.length_a   1.000
_cell.length_b   1.000
_cell.length_c   1.000
_cell.angle_alpha   90.00
_cell.angle_beta   90.00
_cell.angle_gamma   90.00
#
_symmetry.space_group_name_H-M   'P 1'
#
loop_
_entity.id
_entity.type
_entity.pdbx_description
1 polymer ?
#
loop_
_entity_poly.entity_id
_entity_poly.type
_entity_poly.pdbx_seq_one_letter_code
_entity_poly.pdbx_strand_id
1 'polypeptide(L)'
;VVYAGLMKNFFQTELKKAIEAKTDHTVNFIEGYSGSIVKVFDTFEGVQNGVVDIGGFCYCFEASKLPMHAFQIMLPFGTMDPVQSVGAAGEIYNQYPSLAKRFQGFDQTLLAIIGDGGYNLGTNFEWKKLEDLKGHKILGAGLNLNWMEQAGIGIVPVTDGLPGWYQKI
;
A
#
# COMPACT_ATOMS: atom_id res chain seq x y z
N VAL A 1 5.02 2.05 -10.25
CA VAL A 1 4.97 0.80 -10.02
C VAL A 1 3.56 0.27 -9.92
N VAL A 2 3.22 -0.87 -9.29
CA VAL A 2 1.88 -1.49 -9.41
C VAL A 2 0.75 -0.50 -9.09
N TYR A 3 0.81 0.19 -7.97
CA TYR A 3 -0.21 1.17 -7.58
C TYR A 3 -0.35 2.32 -8.58
N ALA A 4 0.76 2.82 -9.12
CA ALA A 4 0.73 3.89 -10.12
C ALA A 4 0.00 3.45 -11.41
N GLY A 5 0.26 2.23 -11.89
CA GLY A 5 -0.43 1.68 -13.06
C GLY A 5 -1.93 1.50 -12.83
N LEU A 6 -2.32 0.95 -11.68
CA LEU A 6 -3.73 0.78 -11.31
C LEU A 6 -4.45 2.12 -11.17
N MET A 7 -3.83 3.09 -10.49
CA MET A 7 -4.39 4.44 -10.35
C MET A 7 -4.54 5.11 -11.72
N LYS A 8 -3.48 5.10 -12.54
CA LYS A 8 -3.52 5.71 -13.86
C LYS A 8 -4.64 5.11 -14.73
N ASN A 9 -4.72 3.80 -14.80
CA ASN A 9 -5.72 3.13 -15.62
C ASN A 9 -7.14 3.41 -15.11
N PHE A 10 -7.38 3.35 -13.80
CA PHE A 10 -8.70 3.61 -13.24
C PHE A 10 -9.08 5.09 -13.28
N PHE A 11 -8.23 5.97 -12.75
CA PHE A 11 -8.59 7.38 -12.60
C PHE A 11 -8.67 8.10 -13.95
N GLN A 12 -7.71 7.87 -14.85
CA GLN A 12 -7.68 8.57 -16.14
C GLN A 12 -8.69 8.03 -17.16
N THR A 13 -9.12 6.80 -17.01
CA THR A 13 -10.08 6.20 -17.95
C THR A 13 -11.48 6.16 -17.36
N GLU A 14 -11.70 5.36 -16.33
CA GLU A 14 -13.05 5.08 -15.84
C GLU A 14 -13.60 6.22 -14.98
N LEU A 15 -12.83 6.72 -14.01
CA LEU A 15 -13.32 7.78 -13.13
C LEU A 15 -13.50 9.10 -13.88
N LYS A 16 -12.54 9.50 -14.72
CA LYS A 16 -12.66 10.70 -15.56
C LYS A 16 -13.92 10.64 -16.42
N LYS A 17 -14.12 9.57 -17.18
CA LYS A 17 -15.32 9.38 -18.00
C LYS A 17 -16.61 9.45 -17.18
N ALA A 18 -16.62 8.82 -15.99
CA ALA A 18 -17.80 8.80 -15.16
C ALA A 18 -18.16 10.19 -14.59
N ILE A 19 -17.16 11.01 -14.24
CA ILE A 19 -17.37 12.37 -13.77
C ILE A 19 -17.87 13.26 -14.94
N GLU A 20 -17.16 13.26 -16.06
CA GLU A 20 -17.50 14.09 -17.24
C GLU A 20 -18.85 13.72 -17.85
N ALA A 21 -19.30 12.46 -17.74
CA ALA A 21 -20.62 12.04 -18.19
C ALA A 21 -21.78 12.44 -17.26
N LYS A 22 -21.48 12.73 -15.99
CA LYS A 22 -22.52 13.02 -14.97
C LYS A 22 -22.51 14.47 -14.47
N THR A 23 -21.53 15.24 -14.88
CA THR A 23 -21.35 16.64 -14.45
C THR A 23 -20.82 17.47 -15.61
N ASP A 24 -20.90 18.80 -15.46
CA ASP A 24 -20.32 19.76 -16.41
C ASP A 24 -18.83 20.03 -16.17
N HIS A 25 -18.19 19.19 -15.34
CA HIS A 25 -16.76 19.34 -15.01
C HIS A 25 -15.87 18.57 -15.98
N THR A 26 -14.78 19.21 -16.40
CA THR A 26 -13.67 18.55 -17.11
C THR A 26 -12.59 18.18 -16.09
N VAL A 27 -12.14 16.93 -16.11
CA VAL A 27 -11.11 16.43 -15.18
C VAL A 27 -9.78 16.30 -15.89
N ASN A 28 -8.76 16.98 -15.36
CA ASN A 28 -7.37 16.85 -15.80
C ASN A 28 -6.52 16.39 -14.62
N PHE A 29 -5.75 15.30 -14.82
CA PHE A 29 -4.85 14.77 -13.80
C PHE A 29 -3.43 15.27 -14.02
N ILE A 30 -2.82 15.83 -12.96
CA ILE A 30 -1.38 16.09 -12.88
C ILE A 30 -0.74 14.89 -12.17
N GLU A 31 0.03 14.12 -12.91
CA GLU A 31 0.59 12.87 -12.41
C GLU A 31 1.90 13.10 -11.64
N GLY A 32 1.99 12.54 -10.42
CA GLY A 32 3.18 12.55 -9.59
C GLY A 32 3.56 11.14 -9.14
N TYR A 33 4.23 10.36 -10.01
CA TYR A 33 4.65 9.01 -9.70
C TYR A 33 6.12 8.93 -9.29
N SER A 34 6.49 7.82 -8.68
CA SER A 34 7.87 7.50 -8.27
C SER A 34 8.52 8.53 -7.35
N GLY A 35 7.70 9.21 -6.54
CA GLY A 35 8.19 10.21 -5.57
C GLY A 35 8.50 11.57 -6.17
N SER A 36 8.00 11.88 -7.38
CA SER A 36 8.26 13.17 -8.04
C SER A 36 7.59 14.37 -7.36
N ILE A 37 6.48 14.17 -6.66
CA ILE A 37 5.79 15.21 -5.87
C ILE A 37 5.90 14.87 -4.38
N VAL A 38 5.47 13.67 -3.97
CA VAL A 38 5.58 13.17 -2.60
C VAL A 38 6.22 11.79 -2.60
N LYS A 39 7.05 11.49 -1.61
CA LYS A 39 7.63 10.15 -1.44
C LYS A 39 6.59 9.16 -0.97
N VAL A 40 6.81 7.86 -1.19
CA VAL A 40 5.83 6.81 -0.87
C VAL A 40 5.42 6.79 0.60
N PHE A 41 6.35 7.05 1.52
CA PHE A 41 6.07 7.07 2.96
C PHE A 41 5.47 8.39 3.45
N ASP A 42 5.49 9.43 2.62
CA ASP A 42 4.94 10.75 2.94
C ASP A 42 3.60 10.99 2.22
N THR A 43 3.06 9.96 1.53
CA THR A 43 1.86 10.11 0.68
C THR A 43 0.63 10.46 1.51
N PHE A 44 0.47 9.86 2.69
CA PHE A 44 -0.66 10.13 3.57
C PHE A 44 -0.70 11.58 4.02
N GLU A 45 0.42 12.09 4.53
CA GLU A 45 0.57 13.49 4.92
C GLU A 45 0.50 14.44 3.72
N GLY A 46 0.98 14.00 2.56
CA GLY A 46 0.89 14.76 1.32
C GLY A 46 -0.55 15.07 0.91
N VAL A 47 -1.45 14.10 1.07
CA VAL A 47 -2.90 14.31 0.86
C VAL A 47 -3.48 15.16 1.97
N GLN A 48 -3.17 14.86 3.23
CA GLN A 48 -3.68 15.60 4.39
C GLN A 48 -3.33 17.10 4.34
N ASN A 49 -2.13 17.42 3.87
CA ASN A 49 -1.63 18.80 3.78
C ASN A 49 -1.94 19.47 2.44
N GLY A 50 -2.69 18.83 1.55
CA GLY A 50 -3.07 19.39 0.25
C GLY A 50 -1.91 19.53 -0.75
N VAL A 51 -0.81 18.81 -0.57
CA VAL A 51 0.29 18.78 -1.55
C VAL A 51 -0.11 18.00 -2.79
N VAL A 52 -0.95 16.99 -2.61
CA VAL A 52 -1.61 16.21 -3.67
C VAL A 52 -3.08 16.00 -3.30
N ASP A 53 -3.97 15.99 -4.29
CA ASP A 53 -5.41 15.80 -4.06
C ASP A 53 -5.77 14.33 -3.85
N ILE A 54 -5.05 13.41 -4.50
CA ILE A 54 -5.28 11.98 -4.43
C ILE A 54 -3.95 11.25 -4.24
N GLY A 55 -3.89 10.36 -3.27
CA GLY A 55 -2.72 9.54 -2.97
C GLY A 55 -3.06 8.05 -2.93
N GLY A 56 -2.11 7.20 -3.38
CA GLY A 56 -2.20 5.75 -3.24
C GLY A 56 -0.98 5.21 -2.50
N PHE A 57 -1.21 4.46 -1.42
CA PHE A 57 -0.16 3.92 -0.57
C PHE A 57 -0.61 2.61 0.11
N CYS A 58 0.36 1.85 0.64
CA CYS A 58 0.05 0.71 1.49
C CYS A 58 -0.25 1.17 2.92
N TYR A 59 -1.35 0.71 3.49
CA TYR A 59 -1.69 0.96 4.92
C TYR A 59 -0.60 0.47 5.88
N CYS A 60 0.22 -0.48 5.45
CA CYS A 60 1.35 -0.97 6.23
C CYS A 60 2.38 0.10 6.59
N PHE A 61 2.41 1.21 5.87
CA PHE A 61 3.30 2.35 6.12
C PHE A 61 2.72 3.33 7.14
N GLU A 62 1.41 3.26 7.38
CA GLU A 62 0.68 4.16 8.29
C GLU A 62 0.07 3.43 9.49
N ALA A 63 0.75 2.42 9.99
CA ALA A 63 0.25 1.57 11.08
C ALA A 63 -0.12 2.33 12.36
N SER A 64 0.53 3.45 12.64
CA SER A 64 0.22 4.31 13.81
C SER A 64 -1.10 5.07 13.67
N LYS A 65 -1.42 5.53 12.45
CA LYS A 65 -2.64 6.29 12.16
C LYS A 65 -3.80 5.39 11.72
N LEU A 66 -3.48 4.32 10.99
CA LEU A 66 -4.41 3.38 10.38
C LEU A 66 -4.19 1.93 10.85
N PRO A 67 -4.14 1.65 12.19
CA PRO A 67 -3.73 0.34 12.69
C PRO A 67 -4.62 -0.81 12.23
N MET A 68 -5.92 -0.56 12.06
CA MET A 68 -6.89 -1.61 11.68
C MET A 68 -6.97 -1.83 10.17
N HIS A 69 -6.37 -0.94 9.35
CA HIS A 69 -6.50 -1.03 7.89
C HIS A 69 -5.52 -2.04 7.26
N ALA A 70 -4.43 -2.34 7.96
CA ALA A 70 -3.46 -3.34 7.52
C ALA A 70 -3.80 -4.76 8.03
N PHE A 71 -5.07 -5.05 8.28
CA PHE A 71 -5.52 -6.34 8.84
C PHE A 71 -5.07 -7.55 8.02
N GLN A 72 -4.97 -7.42 6.70
CA GLN A 72 -4.51 -8.51 5.83
C GLN A 72 -3.06 -8.95 6.13
N ILE A 73 -2.19 -8.01 6.52
CA ILE A 73 -0.81 -8.33 6.91
C ILE A 73 -0.77 -9.00 8.28
N MET A 74 -1.74 -8.70 9.15
CA MET A 74 -1.86 -9.30 10.48
C MET A 74 -2.51 -10.68 10.45
N LEU A 75 -3.19 -11.04 9.37
CA LEU A 75 -3.85 -12.32 9.17
C LEU A 75 -3.07 -13.14 8.12
N PRO A 76 -2.10 -13.99 8.55
CA PRO A 76 -1.33 -14.80 7.63
C PRO A 76 -2.21 -15.85 6.94
N PHE A 77 -1.72 -16.38 5.81
CA PHE A 77 -2.39 -17.42 5.04
C PHE A 77 -3.71 -17.02 4.38
N GLY A 78 -3.89 -15.73 4.10
CA GLY A 78 -4.99 -15.24 3.28
C GLY A 78 -4.85 -15.68 1.81
N THR A 79 -5.82 -15.28 1.00
CA THR A 79 -5.78 -15.57 -0.44
C THR A 79 -4.69 -14.76 -1.14
N MET A 80 -4.03 -15.38 -2.12
CA MET A 80 -3.09 -14.72 -3.04
C MET A 80 -3.80 -14.14 -4.28
N ASP A 81 -5.10 -14.40 -4.42
CA ASP A 81 -5.92 -13.83 -5.49
C ASP A 81 -6.31 -12.39 -5.15
N PRO A 82 -5.84 -11.39 -5.91
CA PRO A 82 -6.12 -9.98 -5.62
C PRO A 82 -7.61 -9.64 -5.73
N VAL A 83 -8.38 -10.33 -6.57
CA VAL A 83 -9.82 -10.09 -6.72
C VAL A 83 -10.57 -10.54 -5.46
N GLN A 84 -10.25 -11.73 -4.95
CA GLN A 84 -10.82 -12.23 -3.70
C GLN A 84 -10.41 -11.36 -2.52
N SER A 85 -9.13 -10.95 -2.47
CA SER A 85 -8.59 -10.08 -1.41
C SER A 85 -9.33 -8.75 -1.35
N VAL A 86 -9.50 -8.07 -2.49
CA VAL A 86 -10.23 -6.80 -2.57
C VAL A 86 -11.71 -6.99 -2.26
N GLY A 87 -12.34 -8.08 -2.72
CA GLY A 87 -13.73 -8.40 -2.41
C GLY A 87 -13.95 -8.55 -0.92
N ALA A 88 -13.13 -9.36 -0.24
CA ALA A 88 -13.20 -9.54 1.21
C ALA A 88 -12.94 -8.23 1.98
N ALA A 89 -11.97 -7.43 1.55
CA ALA A 89 -11.72 -6.12 2.14
C ALA A 89 -12.93 -5.19 1.96
N GLY A 90 -13.54 -5.15 0.78
CA GLY A 90 -14.76 -4.37 0.51
C GLY A 90 -15.91 -4.75 1.43
N GLU A 91 -16.15 -6.04 1.67
CA GLU A 91 -17.15 -6.52 2.61
C GLU A 91 -16.88 -6.05 4.04
N ILE A 92 -15.62 -6.11 4.49
CA ILE A 92 -15.22 -5.62 5.82
C ILE A 92 -15.49 -4.11 5.94
N TYR A 93 -15.14 -3.31 4.94
CA TYR A 93 -15.41 -1.86 4.97
C TYR A 93 -16.91 -1.55 4.95
N ASN A 94 -17.72 -2.36 4.27
CA ASN A 94 -19.19 -2.23 4.29
C ASN A 94 -19.79 -2.62 5.65
N GLN A 95 -19.28 -3.68 6.29
CA GLN A 95 -19.72 -4.10 7.61
C GLN A 95 -19.27 -3.15 8.72
N TYR A 96 -18.11 -2.53 8.56
CA TYR A 96 -17.51 -1.64 9.56
C TYR A 96 -17.22 -0.24 8.98
N PRO A 97 -18.26 0.60 8.78
CA PRO A 97 -18.09 1.95 8.21
C PRO A 97 -17.13 2.86 9.00
N SER A 98 -16.88 2.52 10.27
CA SER A 98 -15.89 3.23 11.10
C SER A 98 -14.47 3.18 10.52
N LEU A 99 -14.13 2.13 9.76
CA LEU A 99 -12.85 2.04 9.06
C LEU A 99 -12.72 3.17 8.03
N ALA A 100 -13.68 3.31 7.11
CA ALA A 100 -13.65 4.41 6.15
C ALA A 100 -13.72 5.80 6.82
N LYS A 101 -14.53 5.94 7.88
CA LYS A 101 -14.64 7.18 8.65
C LYS A 101 -13.35 7.60 9.35
N ARG A 102 -12.44 6.66 9.61
CA ARG A 102 -11.14 6.97 10.24
C ARG A 102 -10.34 7.99 9.41
N PHE A 103 -10.42 7.93 8.09
CA PHE A 103 -9.76 8.88 7.19
C PHE A 103 -10.25 10.32 7.37
N GLN A 104 -11.53 10.51 7.70
CA GLN A 104 -12.11 11.84 7.94
C GLN A 104 -11.43 12.57 9.12
N GLY A 105 -10.91 11.82 10.11
CA GLY A 105 -10.11 12.40 11.19
C GLY A 105 -8.75 12.96 10.76
N PHE A 106 -8.39 12.78 9.50
CA PHE A 106 -7.17 13.31 8.86
C PHE A 106 -7.51 14.16 7.63
N ASP A 107 -8.74 14.67 7.54
CA ASP A 107 -9.25 15.45 6.40
C ASP A 107 -9.13 14.72 5.06
N GLN A 108 -9.29 13.39 5.09
CA GLN A 108 -9.19 12.53 3.91
C GLN A 108 -10.46 11.69 3.73
N THR A 109 -10.69 11.23 2.52
CA THR A 109 -11.77 10.31 2.16
C THR A 109 -11.20 9.09 1.45
N LEU A 110 -11.58 7.89 1.89
CA LEU A 110 -11.24 6.66 1.20
C LEU A 110 -12.04 6.57 -0.09
N LEU A 111 -11.36 6.58 -1.23
CA LEU A 111 -12.00 6.52 -2.55
C LEU A 111 -12.10 5.07 -3.08
N ALA A 112 -11.07 4.28 -2.89
CA ALA A 112 -11.00 2.91 -3.39
C ALA A 112 -9.99 2.08 -2.60
N ILE A 113 -10.13 0.76 -2.68
CA ILE A 113 -9.19 -0.22 -2.14
C ILE A 113 -8.55 -0.93 -3.32
N ILE A 114 -7.23 -1.10 -3.24
CA ILE A 114 -6.44 -1.82 -4.24
C ILE A 114 -5.89 -3.07 -3.54
N GLY A 115 -5.96 -4.21 -4.22
CA GLY A 115 -5.34 -5.45 -3.76
C GLY A 115 -4.17 -5.84 -4.64
N ASP A 116 -3.20 -6.50 -4.03
CA ASP A 116 -2.12 -7.19 -4.74
C ASP A 116 -2.11 -8.68 -4.35
N GLY A 117 -1.26 -9.47 -4.99
CA GLY A 117 -1.12 -10.89 -4.74
C GLY A 117 -0.30 -11.26 -3.50
N GLY A 118 -0.02 -10.31 -2.64
CA GLY A 118 0.76 -10.49 -1.42
C GLY A 118 2.28 -10.39 -1.64
N TYR A 119 3.01 -10.54 -0.55
CA TYR A 119 4.47 -10.42 -0.54
C TYR A 119 5.14 -11.76 -0.72
N ASN A 120 6.24 -11.76 -1.46
CA ASN A 120 7.12 -12.92 -1.62
C ASN A 120 8.51 -12.57 -1.10
N LEU A 121 9.21 -13.58 -0.59
CA LEU A 121 10.59 -13.46 -0.17
C LEU A 121 11.51 -13.85 -1.34
N GLY A 122 12.33 -12.91 -1.80
CA GLY A 122 13.41 -13.16 -2.77
C GLY A 122 14.75 -13.22 -2.05
N THR A 123 15.54 -14.26 -2.31
CA THR A 123 16.88 -14.43 -1.73
C THR A 123 17.90 -14.79 -2.81
N ASN A 124 19.16 -14.47 -2.57
CA ASN A 124 20.29 -14.92 -3.36
C ASN A 124 20.99 -16.15 -2.77
N PHE A 125 20.35 -16.80 -1.81
CA PHE A 125 20.77 -18.06 -1.19
C PHE A 125 19.58 -19.02 -1.10
N GLU A 126 19.85 -20.31 -0.99
CA GLU A 126 18.82 -21.33 -0.82
C GLU A 126 18.34 -21.38 0.62
N TRP A 127 17.03 -21.53 0.80
CA TRP A 127 16.40 -21.79 2.09
C TRP A 127 15.20 -22.73 1.91
N LYS A 128 14.91 -23.53 2.94
CA LYS A 128 13.81 -24.50 2.93
C LYS A 128 12.88 -24.32 4.14
N LYS A 129 13.37 -23.72 5.20
CA LYS A 129 12.64 -23.48 6.45
C LYS A 129 13.05 -22.14 7.04
N LEU A 130 12.23 -21.64 7.95
CA LEU A 130 12.40 -20.32 8.53
C LEU A 130 13.75 -20.14 9.26
N GLU A 131 14.25 -21.22 9.89
CA GLU A 131 15.52 -21.20 10.60
C GLU A 131 16.72 -20.92 9.68
N ASP A 132 16.61 -21.28 8.40
CA ASP A 132 17.66 -21.04 7.42
C ASP A 132 17.86 -19.54 7.13
N LEU A 133 16.87 -18.70 7.47
CA LEU A 133 16.94 -17.25 7.31
C LEU A 133 17.70 -16.56 8.45
N LYS A 134 17.95 -17.25 9.57
CA LYS A 134 18.65 -16.67 10.71
C LYS A 134 20.07 -16.27 10.34
N GLY A 135 20.46 -15.06 10.79
CA GLY A 135 21.79 -14.51 10.52
C GLY A 135 21.95 -13.87 9.14
N HIS A 136 20.99 -14.05 8.22
CA HIS A 136 20.95 -13.33 6.96
C HIS A 136 20.34 -11.94 7.14
N LYS A 137 20.80 -10.98 6.33
CA LYS A 137 20.23 -9.64 6.28
C LYS A 137 19.17 -9.61 5.18
N ILE A 138 17.95 -9.25 5.55
CA ILE A 138 16.81 -9.18 4.64
C ILE A 138 16.25 -7.75 4.67
N LEU A 139 15.98 -7.22 3.49
CA LEU A 139 15.33 -5.94 3.34
C LEU A 139 13.83 -6.09 3.63
N GLY A 140 13.28 -5.17 4.41
CA GLY A 140 11.86 -5.16 4.74
C GLY A 140 11.35 -3.76 5.01
N ALA A 141 10.04 -3.59 4.93
CA ALA A 141 9.37 -2.33 5.20
C ALA A 141 8.03 -2.53 5.91
N GLY A 142 7.62 -1.53 6.68
CA GLY A 142 6.33 -1.50 7.35
C GLY A 142 6.12 -2.68 8.30
N LEU A 143 4.90 -3.17 8.39
CA LEU A 143 4.51 -4.25 9.31
C LEU A 143 5.17 -5.62 9.01
N ASN A 144 5.78 -5.79 7.83
CA ASN A 144 6.54 -7.00 7.53
C ASN A 144 7.79 -7.16 8.42
N LEU A 145 8.29 -6.08 9.00
CA LEU A 145 9.44 -6.13 9.90
C LEU A 145 9.14 -6.97 11.15
N ASN A 146 7.92 -6.96 11.63
CA ASN A 146 7.54 -7.63 12.88
C ASN A 146 7.75 -9.15 12.84
N TRP A 147 7.33 -9.82 11.75
CA TRP A 147 7.52 -11.27 11.64
C TRP A 147 8.99 -11.63 11.41
N MET A 148 9.72 -10.79 10.67
CA MET A 148 11.16 -10.98 10.42
C MET A 148 11.94 -10.91 11.73
N GLU A 149 11.64 -9.94 12.58
CA GLU A 149 12.26 -9.80 13.90
C GLU A 149 11.98 -11.02 14.77
N GLN A 150 10.72 -11.46 14.83
CA GLN A 150 10.33 -12.67 15.58
C GLN A 150 11.02 -13.94 15.05
N ALA A 151 11.31 -14.00 13.78
CA ALA A 151 12.04 -15.10 13.15
C ALA A 151 13.56 -15.05 13.40
N GLY A 152 14.06 -14.01 14.05
CA GLY A 152 15.50 -13.83 14.30
C GLY A 152 16.31 -13.48 13.04
N ILE A 153 15.66 -12.81 12.09
CA ILE A 153 16.28 -12.36 10.84
C ILE A 153 16.95 -11.01 11.07
N GLY A 154 18.12 -10.80 10.48
CA GLY A 154 18.78 -9.51 10.45
C GLY A 154 18.02 -8.53 9.53
N ILE A 155 17.29 -7.58 10.11
CA ILE A 155 16.47 -6.66 9.35
C ILE A 155 17.30 -5.48 8.86
N VAL A 156 17.16 -5.15 7.58
CA VAL A 156 17.59 -3.88 7.01
C VAL A 156 16.33 -3.10 6.62
N PRO A 157 15.89 -2.13 7.44
CA PRO A 157 14.72 -1.34 7.13
C PRO A 157 14.93 -0.52 5.87
N VAL A 158 13.92 -0.49 5.00
CA VAL A 158 13.96 0.30 3.77
C VAL A 158 12.94 1.42 3.87
N THR A 159 13.42 2.63 3.76
CA THR A 159 12.62 3.87 3.78
C THR A 159 12.51 4.50 2.38
N ASP A 160 13.26 3.96 1.43
CA ASP A 160 13.27 4.42 0.04
C ASP A 160 12.27 3.61 -0.80
N GLY A 161 11.86 4.13 -1.94
CA GLY A 161 11.06 3.38 -2.90
C GLY A 161 11.84 2.23 -3.55
N LEU A 162 11.18 1.48 -4.43
CA LEU A 162 11.76 0.29 -5.11
C LEU A 162 13.17 0.49 -5.68
N PRO A 163 13.54 1.65 -6.28
CA PRO A 163 14.91 1.86 -6.74
C PRO A 163 15.96 1.72 -5.63
N GLY A 164 15.65 2.20 -4.43
CA GLY A 164 16.53 2.06 -3.27
C GLY A 164 16.69 0.62 -2.78
N TRP A 165 15.69 -0.22 -3.02
CA TRP A 165 15.77 -1.65 -2.69
C TRP A 165 16.80 -2.35 -3.56
N TYR A 166 16.76 -2.11 -4.87
CA TYR A 166 17.72 -2.71 -5.80
C TYR A 166 19.17 -2.31 -5.54
N GLN A 167 19.39 -1.13 -4.99
CA GLN A 167 20.75 -0.66 -4.66
C GLN A 167 21.31 -1.29 -3.38
N LYS A 168 20.44 -1.90 -2.54
CA LYS A 168 20.82 -2.45 -1.23
C LYS A 168 20.92 -3.98 -1.23
N ILE A 169 20.54 -4.64 -2.33
CA ILE A 169 20.68 -6.08 -2.56
C ILE A 169 22.04 -6.35 -3.22
#